data_b28b96b96c30d346d1396bee8553848e
#
_entry.id   b28b96b96c30d346d1396bee8553848e
#
_cell.length_a   1.000
_cell.length_b   1.000
_cell.length_c   1.000
_cell.angle_alpha   90.00
_cell.angle_beta   90.00
_cell.angle_gamma   90.00
#
_symmetry.space_group_name_H-M   'P 1'
#
loop_
_entity.id
_entity.type
_entity.pdbx_description
1 polymer ?
#
loop_
_entity_poly.entity_id
_entity_poly.type
_entity_poly.pdbx_seq_one_letter_code
_entity_poly.pdbx_strand_id
1 'polypeptide(L)'
;MKITALLDALNSALAEPFALAWSQDSPRFLLVFTVVYAVAVIVAVTDQKNTRPGAEHGSAAWGDVFRLNKFYMDRHGSNLLLTQHFHIGIDGYKHKHNTNILIVGGSGAGKTRTYGVPNVLECACSMVITDPKAEILRKTGNLLKEKGYEVIVFDLINPAASFCYNPFVYVHDDREVLTLIENLIQNTTPSHSKSSDPFWEKSETALLQALMLYLLHEAPPEEQNFSMVMEMIAAAEVHEDDDNYQSPL
;
A
#
# COMPACT_ATOMS: atom_id res chain seq x y z
N MET A 1 51.21 -14.18 66.22
CA MET A 1 52.34 -14.67 65.40
C MET A 1 52.08 -14.67 63.88
N LYS A 2 50.87 -14.37 63.35
CA LYS A 2 50.62 -14.37 61.91
C LYS A 2 50.66 -12.97 61.27
N ILE A 3 50.44 -11.87 62.06
CA ILE A 3 50.33 -10.54 61.45
C ILE A 3 51.73 -9.93 61.24
N THR A 4 52.68 -10.16 62.17
CA THR A 4 54.07 -9.72 62.00
C THR A 4 54.80 -10.38 60.85
N ALA A 5 54.59 -11.69 60.62
CA ALA A 5 55.18 -12.39 59.54
C ALA A 5 54.58 -11.90 58.16
N LEU A 6 53.34 -11.47 58.13
CA LEU A 6 52.70 -10.91 56.95
C LEU A 6 53.23 -9.50 56.64
N LEU A 7 53.47 -8.67 57.69
CA LEU A 7 54.05 -7.36 57.52
C LEU A 7 55.51 -7.41 57.07
N ASP A 8 56.30 -8.38 57.61
CA ASP A 8 57.68 -8.61 57.18
C ASP A 8 57.78 -9.09 55.73
N ALA A 9 56.89 -9.99 55.31
CA ALA A 9 56.78 -10.44 53.90
C ALA A 9 56.37 -9.30 52.98
N LEU A 10 55.44 -8.44 53.40
CA LEU A 10 55.02 -7.24 52.63
C LEU A 10 56.18 -6.22 52.51
N ASN A 11 56.88 -5.98 53.54
CA ASN A 11 58.05 -5.04 53.57
C ASN A 11 59.18 -5.58 52.69
N SER A 12 59.47 -6.86 52.69
CA SER A 12 60.46 -7.45 51.83
C SER A 12 60.06 -7.43 50.31
N ALA A 13 58.77 -7.65 50.01
CA ALA A 13 58.25 -7.52 48.67
C ALA A 13 58.25 -6.07 48.19
N LEU A 14 58.02 -5.09 49.01
CA LEU A 14 58.12 -3.66 48.71
C LEU A 14 59.54 -3.16 48.51
N ALA A 15 60.49 -3.77 49.16
CA ALA A 15 61.93 -3.42 49.07
C ALA A 15 62.52 -3.83 47.71
N GLU A 16 62.04 -4.96 47.14
CA GLU A 16 62.49 -5.47 45.88
C GLU A 16 61.27 -5.88 44.96
N PRO A 17 60.57 -4.92 44.44
CA PRO A 17 59.27 -5.18 43.73
C PRO A 17 59.38 -6.00 42.43
N PHE A 18 60.60 -6.14 41.92
CA PHE A 18 60.85 -6.94 40.68
C PHE A 18 61.59 -8.26 40.97
N ALA A 19 61.80 -8.64 42.24
CA ALA A 19 62.39 -9.89 42.58
C ALA A 19 61.39 -11.03 42.35
N LEU A 20 61.68 -11.93 41.41
CA LEU A 20 60.88 -13.10 41.09
C LEU A 20 61.11 -14.20 42.16
N ALA A 21 60.26 -14.27 43.18
CA ALA A 21 60.26 -15.36 44.15
C ALA A 21 59.32 -16.48 43.67
N TRP A 22 59.89 -17.61 43.32
CA TRP A 22 59.16 -18.81 42.89
C TRP A 22 58.84 -19.72 44.09
N SER A 23 57.56 -19.89 44.40
CA SER A 23 57.06 -20.78 45.43
C SER A 23 56.28 -21.95 44.84
N GLN A 24 56.01 -23.00 45.66
CA GLN A 24 55.18 -24.13 45.19
C GLN A 24 53.76 -23.71 44.74
N ASP A 25 53.25 -22.62 45.26
CA ASP A 25 51.92 -22.09 44.89
C ASP A 25 51.97 -21.12 43.73
N SER A 26 53.15 -20.66 43.27
CA SER A 26 53.30 -19.71 42.15
C SER A 26 52.58 -20.15 40.87
N PRO A 27 52.61 -21.43 40.47
CA PRO A 27 51.86 -21.89 39.27
C PRO A 27 50.34 -21.72 39.41
N ARG A 28 49.80 -21.93 40.63
CA ARG A 28 48.36 -21.76 40.90
C ARG A 28 47.95 -20.31 40.81
N PHE A 29 48.73 -19.42 41.38
CA PHE A 29 48.44 -17.96 41.27
C PHE A 29 48.60 -17.46 39.86
N LEU A 30 49.56 -17.93 39.07
CA LEU A 30 49.72 -17.60 37.66
C LEU A 30 48.52 -18.07 36.85
N LEU A 31 48.03 -19.31 37.10
CA LEU A 31 46.86 -19.83 36.42
C LEU A 31 45.62 -19.00 36.71
N VAL A 32 45.39 -18.68 38.02
CA VAL A 32 44.23 -17.84 38.42
C VAL A 32 44.31 -16.45 37.77
N PHE A 33 45.50 -15.84 37.80
CA PHE A 33 45.70 -14.49 37.21
C PHE A 33 45.47 -14.54 35.69
N THR A 34 45.96 -15.56 35.00
CA THR A 34 45.78 -15.74 33.55
C THR A 34 44.30 -15.92 33.20
N VAL A 35 43.57 -16.71 34.01
CA VAL A 35 42.12 -16.89 33.80
C VAL A 35 41.36 -15.56 34.02
N VAL A 36 41.65 -14.85 35.10
CA VAL A 36 41.02 -13.55 35.38
C VAL A 36 41.34 -12.54 34.29
N TYR A 37 42.61 -12.49 33.85
CA TYR A 37 43.00 -11.64 32.74
C TYR A 37 42.29 -12.00 31.43
N ALA A 38 42.19 -13.28 31.09
CA ALA A 38 41.48 -13.74 29.91
C ALA A 38 39.99 -13.38 29.95
N VAL A 39 39.33 -13.55 31.11
CA VAL A 39 37.93 -13.13 31.30
C VAL A 39 37.81 -11.61 31.16
N ALA A 40 38.70 -10.83 31.74
CA ALA A 40 38.70 -9.35 31.65
C ALA A 40 38.86 -8.91 30.18
N VAL A 41 39.76 -9.54 29.43
CA VAL A 41 39.95 -9.26 27.98
C VAL A 41 38.69 -9.65 27.17
N ILE A 42 38.10 -10.81 27.45
CA ILE A 42 36.86 -11.24 26.79
C ILE A 42 35.75 -10.22 27.05
N VAL A 43 35.56 -9.81 28.31
CA VAL A 43 34.56 -8.81 28.67
C VAL A 43 34.85 -7.47 27.99
N ALA A 44 36.07 -6.99 28.00
CA ALA A 44 36.47 -5.74 27.37
C ALA A 44 36.24 -5.74 25.83
N VAL A 45 36.52 -6.88 25.17
CA VAL A 45 36.32 -7.05 23.74
C VAL A 45 34.83 -7.18 23.42
N THR A 46 34.06 -7.91 24.26
CA THR A 46 32.62 -8.12 24.05
C THR A 46 31.81 -6.86 24.38
N ASP A 47 32.24 -6.07 25.35
CA ASP A 47 31.60 -4.81 25.77
C ASP A 47 32.01 -3.61 24.86
N GLN A 48 32.84 -3.84 23.85
CA GLN A 48 33.02 -2.84 22.80
C GLN A 48 31.65 -2.64 22.10
N LYS A 49 30.89 -1.66 22.62
CA LYS A 49 29.69 -1.17 21.94
C LYS A 49 30.11 -0.82 20.53
N ASN A 50 29.36 -1.40 19.56
CA ASN A 50 29.51 -1.09 18.14
C ASN A 50 29.09 0.38 17.92
N THR A 51 29.82 1.31 18.54
CA THR A 51 29.63 2.73 18.36
C THR A 51 30.10 3.08 16.96
N ARG A 52 29.20 3.63 16.17
CA ARG A 52 29.52 4.20 14.85
C ARG A 52 29.76 5.69 15.04
N PRO A 53 31.01 6.16 15.23
CA PRO A 53 31.29 7.59 15.42
C PRO A 53 30.78 8.37 14.19
N GLY A 54 30.01 9.42 14.43
CA GLY A 54 29.39 10.23 13.38
C GLY A 54 28.05 9.73 12.87
N ALA A 55 27.48 8.67 13.48
CA ALA A 55 26.18 8.13 13.15
C ALA A 55 25.26 8.01 14.38
N GLU A 56 25.46 8.87 15.39
CA GLU A 56 24.72 8.88 16.66
C GLU A 56 23.22 9.11 16.46
N HIS A 57 22.82 9.82 15.41
CA HIS A 57 21.44 10.11 15.03
C HIS A 57 20.91 9.20 13.91
N GLY A 58 21.64 8.17 13.52
CA GLY A 58 21.32 7.24 12.47
C GLY A 58 22.31 7.27 11.32
N SER A 59 22.40 6.16 10.58
CA SER A 59 23.29 6.02 9.42
C SER A 59 22.58 6.34 8.09
N ALA A 60 21.39 6.94 8.14
CA ALA A 60 20.64 7.29 6.94
C ALA A 60 21.37 8.38 6.14
N ALA A 61 21.59 8.15 4.89
CA ALA A 61 22.19 9.10 3.95
C ALA A 61 21.38 9.06 2.64
N TRP A 62 21.54 10.12 1.83
CA TRP A 62 20.95 10.11 0.49
C TRP A 62 21.52 8.97 -0.34
N GLY A 63 20.63 8.21 -0.97
CA GLY A 63 21.02 7.09 -1.82
C GLY A 63 21.67 7.58 -3.12
N ASP A 64 22.63 6.81 -3.61
CA ASP A 64 23.19 7.00 -4.95
C ASP A 64 22.16 6.55 -5.99
N VAL A 65 21.72 7.48 -6.86
CA VAL A 65 20.73 7.25 -7.90
C VAL A 65 21.13 6.12 -8.85
N PHE A 66 22.40 6.02 -9.22
CA PHE A 66 22.90 4.94 -10.09
C PHE A 66 22.75 3.56 -9.45
N ARG A 67 23.08 3.45 -8.17
CA ARG A 67 22.92 2.19 -7.43
C ARG A 67 21.45 1.84 -7.26
N LEU A 68 20.61 2.83 -6.94
CA LEU A 68 19.17 2.62 -6.79
C LEU A 68 18.52 2.21 -8.11
N ASN A 69 18.82 2.86 -9.22
CA ASN A 69 18.33 2.45 -10.54
C ASN A 69 18.79 1.05 -10.92
N LYS A 70 20.04 0.69 -10.63
CA LYS A 70 20.54 -0.67 -10.90
C LYS A 70 19.75 -1.74 -10.16
N PHE A 71 19.22 -1.40 -8.98
CA PHE A 71 18.49 -2.32 -8.12
C PHE A 71 17.00 -2.33 -8.41
N TYR A 72 16.37 -1.17 -8.60
CA TYR A 72 14.92 -1.02 -8.69
C TYR A 72 14.38 -0.90 -10.11
N MET A 73 15.16 -0.45 -11.07
CA MET A 73 14.71 -0.29 -12.43
C MET A 73 14.71 -1.64 -13.17
N ASP A 74 13.64 -1.92 -13.87
CA ASP A 74 13.60 -3.06 -14.79
C ASP A 74 14.17 -2.63 -16.15
N ARG A 75 15.28 -3.26 -16.57
CA ARG A 75 15.95 -2.92 -17.84
C ARG A 75 15.17 -3.37 -19.07
N HIS A 76 14.32 -4.36 -18.94
CA HIS A 76 13.58 -4.98 -20.05
C HIS A 76 12.07 -4.93 -19.84
N GLY A 77 11.61 -4.34 -18.74
CA GLY A 77 10.21 -4.23 -18.37
C GLY A 77 9.73 -2.79 -18.23
N SER A 78 8.51 -2.68 -17.81
CA SER A 78 7.84 -1.41 -17.59
C SER A 78 8.27 -0.76 -16.28
N ASN A 79 8.48 0.54 -16.29
CA ASN A 79 8.92 1.30 -15.14
C ASN A 79 7.98 2.49 -14.86
N LEU A 80 7.96 2.93 -13.61
CA LEU A 80 7.41 4.20 -13.18
C LEU A 80 8.53 5.23 -13.03
N LEU A 81 8.29 6.42 -13.53
CA LEU A 81 9.17 7.58 -13.39
C LEU A 81 8.88 8.23 -12.03
N LEU A 82 9.79 8.12 -11.07
CA LEU A 82 9.68 8.84 -9.80
C LEU A 82 10.26 10.25 -9.90
N THR A 83 11.40 10.36 -10.56
CA THR A 83 12.04 11.63 -10.88
C THR A 83 12.64 11.56 -12.29
N GLN A 84 13.19 12.65 -12.78
CA GLN A 84 13.90 12.67 -14.06
C GLN A 84 15.01 11.61 -14.18
N HIS A 85 15.60 11.19 -13.07
CA HIS A 85 16.75 10.30 -13.04
C HIS A 85 16.52 8.98 -12.30
N PHE A 86 15.37 8.81 -11.66
CA PHE A 86 15.08 7.62 -10.86
C PHE A 86 13.80 6.94 -11.30
N HIS A 87 13.94 5.67 -11.62
CA HIS A 87 12.87 4.81 -12.11
C HIS A 87 12.71 3.60 -11.21
N ILE A 88 11.50 3.06 -11.15
CA ILE A 88 11.18 1.87 -10.37
C ILE A 88 10.35 0.92 -11.23
N GLY A 89 10.73 -0.36 -11.28
CA GLY A 89 10.00 -1.38 -12.01
C GLY A 89 8.60 -1.58 -11.44
N ILE A 90 7.62 -1.81 -12.29
CA ILE A 90 6.22 -2.03 -11.90
C ILE A 90 6.04 -3.42 -11.26
N ASP A 91 6.87 -4.39 -11.59
CA ASP A 91 6.80 -5.73 -11.03
C ASP A 91 7.26 -5.78 -9.57
N GLY A 92 6.29 -5.64 -8.66
CA GLY A 92 6.54 -5.68 -7.21
C GLY A 92 7.03 -7.04 -6.70
N TYR A 93 6.74 -8.12 -7.39
CA TYR A 93 7.24 -9.46 -7.03
C TYR A 93 8.75 -9.58 -7.28
N LYS A 94 9.21 -9.03 -8.41
CA LYS A 94 10.63 -9.03 -8.78
C LYS A 94 11.47 -8.18 -7.84
N HIS A 95 10.97 -7.01 -7.50
CA HIS A 95 11.70 -6.02 -6.70
C HIS A 95 11.34 -6.07 -5.21
N LYS A 96 10.35 -6.89 -4.81
CA LYS A 96 9.89 -7.08 -3.42
C LYS A 96 9.51 -5.78 -2.71
N HIS A 97 8.90 -4.86 -3.44
CA HIS A 97 8.43 -3.59 -2.89
C HIS A 97 7.02 -3.27 -3.40
N ASN A 98 6.34 -2.40 -2.67
CA ASN A 98 5.06 -1.84 -3.04
C ASN A 98 5.27 -0.66 -3.99
N THR A 99 4.41 -0.54 -4.99
CA THR A 99 4.42 0.55 -5.98
C THR A 99 3.43 1.67 -5.66
N ASN A 100 2.88 1.70 -4.45
CA ASN A 100 2.04 2.82 -4.00
C ASN A 100 2.90 4.07 -3.80
N ILE A 101 2.55 5.15 -4.51
CA ILE A 101 3.33 6.38 -4.54
C ILE A 101 2.44 7.54 -4.09
N LEU A 102 2.87 8.26 -3.07
CA LEU A 102 2.22 9.48 -2.61
C LEU A 102 3.03 10.70 -3.05
N ILE A 103 2.38 11.59 -3.83
CA ILE A 103 2.99 12.84 -4.31
C ILE A 103 2.32 14.01 -3.62
N VAL A 104 3.08 14.72 -2.81
CA VAL A 104 2.61 15.85 -2.03
C VAL A 104 3.07 17.15 -2.63
N GLY A 105 2.16 18.12 -2.73
CA GLY A 105 2.47 19.46 -3.24
C GLY A 105 1.22 20.33 -3.28
N GLY A 106 1.38 21.62 -3.15
CA GLY A 106 0.30 22.60 -3.23
C GLY A 106 -0.36 22.67 -4.62
N SER A 107 -1.39 23.49 -4.75
CA SER A 107 -1.98 23.79 -6.05
C SER A 107 -0.96 24.49 -6.95
N GLY A 108 -0.88 24.11 -8.22
CA GLY A 108 0.11 24.68 -9.14
C GLY A 108 1.56 24.15 -9.00
N ALA A 109 1.86 23.30 -8.02
CA ALA A 109 3.20 22.74 -7.83
C ALA A 109 3.66 21.80 -8.98
N GLY A 110 2.83 21.59 -9.98
CA GLY A 110 3.19 20.80 -11.17
C GLY A 110 3.04 19.28 -11.03
N LYS A 111 2.37 18.77 -9.99
CA LYS A 111 2.18 17.31 -9.77
C LYS A 111 1.75 16.57 -11.04
N THR A 112 0.69 17.03 -11.70
CA THR A 112 0.20 16.43 -12.94
C THR A 112 1.22 16.53 -14.07
N ARG A 113 1.87 17.70 -14.20
CA ARG A 113 2.81 17.97 -15.30
C ARG A 113 4.12 17.20 -15.13
N THR A 114 4.65 17.08 -13.92
CA THR A 114 5.99 16.52 -13.68
C THR A 114 5.96 15.02 -13.36
N TYR A 115 4.81 14.50 -12.90
CA TYR A 115 4.66 13.09 -12.57
C TYR A 115 3.54 12.41 -13.35
N GLY A 116 2.30 12.92 -13.28
CA GLY A 116 1.14 12.25 -13.88
C GLY A 116 1.27 12.06 -15.38
N VAL A 117 1.44 13.15 -16.12
CA VAL A 117 1.57 13.12 -17.59
C VAL A 117 2.76 12.28 -18.05
N PRO A 118 4.00 12.44 -17.52
CA PRO A 118 5.13 11.60 -17.91
C PRO A 118 4.89 10.11 -17.71
N ASN A 119 4.33 9.71 -16.57
CA ASN A 119 4.04 8.29 -16.32
C ASN A 119 2.94 7.71 -17.24
N VAL A 120 1.97 8.51 -17.63
CA VAL A 120 0.97 8.09 -18.63
C VAL A 120 1.62 7.93 -20.02
N LEU A 121 2.54 8.81 -20.38
CA LEU A 121 3.25 8.77 -21.66
C LEU A 121 4.26 7.61 -21.78
N GLU A 122 4.72 7.06 -20.66
CA GLU A 122 5.54 5.83 -20.66
C GLU A 122 4.77 4.63 -21.21
N CYS A 123 3.45 4.65 -21.20
CA CYS A 123 2.61 3.56 -21.72
C CYS A 123 2.99 2.20 -21.10
N ALA A 124 3.28 2.19 -19.82
CA ALA A 124 3.89 1.05 -19.14
C ALA A 124 2.90 -0.07 -18.79
N CYS A 125 1.62 0.26 -18.66
CA CYS A 125 0.54 -0.67 -18.27
C CYS A 125 -0.84 -0.09 -18.61
N SER A 126 -1.90 -0.88 -18.44
CA SER A 126 -3.27 -0.37 -18.39
C SER A 126 -3.48 0.51 -17.17
N MET A 127 -4.23 1.60 -17.33
CA MET A 127 -4.34 2.65 -16.30
C MET A 127 -5.79 3.06 -16.08
N VAL A 128 -6.14 3.33 -14.82
CA VAL A 128 -7.36 4.05 -14.45
C VAL A 128 -6.95 5.40 -13.89
N ILE A 129 -7.46 6.48 -14.47
CA ILE A 129 -7.00 7.84 -14.18
C ILE A 129 -8.20 8.70 -13.78
N THR A 130 -8.16 9.29 -12.59
CA THR A 130 -9.12 10.34 -12.20
C THR A 130 -8.60 11.69 -12.66
N ASP A 131 -9.26 12.29 -13.65
CA ASP A 131 -8.85 13.54 -14.29
C ASP A 131 -9.99 14.59 -14.30
N PRO A 132 -10.32 15.23 -13.17
CA PRO A 132 -11.47 16.13 -13.05
C PRO A 132 -11.46 17.32 -14.01
N LYS A 133 -10.31 17.66 -14.56
CA LYS A 133 -10.11 18.79 -15.49
C LYS A 133 -9.89 18.34 -16.94
N ALA A 134 -9.90 17.05 -17.20
CA ALA A 134 -9.53 16.43 -18.48
C ALA A 134 -8.16 16.92 -19.01
N GLU A 135 -7.23 17.30 -18.12
CA GLU A 135 -5.91 17.81 -18.49
C GLU A 135 -5.01 16.70 -19.02
N ILE A 136 -5.02 15.55 -18.38
CA ILE A 136 -4.25 14.37 -18.78
C ILE A 136 -4.79 13.84 -20.11
N LEU A 137 -6.11 13.66 -20.20
CA LEU A 137 -6.76 13.18 -21.42
C LEU A 137 -6.42 14.06 -22.63
N ARG A 138 -6.52 15.38 -22.50
CA ARG A 138 -6.21 16.32 -23.60
C ARG A 138 -4.75 16.26 -24.05
N LYS A 139 -3.82 16.00 -23.11
CA LYS A 139 -2.38 15.94 -23.41
C LYS A 139 -1.92 14.60 -23.93
N THR A 140 -2.55 13.50 -23.53
CA THR A 140 -2.04 12.16 -23.77
C THR A 140 -2.95 11.27 -24.60
N GLY A 141 -4.25 11.57 -24.67
CA GLY A 141 -5.26 10.68 -25.24
C GLY A 141 -5.01 10.28 -26.71
N ASN A 142 -4.58 11.22 -27.56
CA ASN A 142 -4.27 10.91 -28.93
C ASN A 142 -3.03 10.00 -29.05
N LEU A 143 -1.98 10.27 -28.29
CA LEU A 143 -0.77 9.45 -28.31
C LEU A 143 -1.06 8.03 -27.76
N LEU A 144 -1.89 7.90 -26.75
CA LEU A 144 -2.31 6.59 -26.23
C LEU A 144 -3.04 5.78 -27.32
N LYS A 145 -3.95 6.40 -28.08
CA LYS A 145 -4.63 5.76 -29.21
C LYS A 145 -3.65 5.34 -30.29
N GLU A 146 -2.69 6.19 -30.65
CA GLU A 146 -1.62 5.88 -31.60
C GLU A 146 -0.72 4.71 -31.13
N LYS A 147 -0.55 4.56 -29.81
CA LYS A 147 0.15 3.43 -29.18
C LYS A 147 -0.69 2.16 -29.05
N GLY A 148 -1.95 2.17 -29.52
CA GLY A 148 -2.84 1.02 -29.50
C GLY A 148 -3.63 0.84 -28.19
N TYR A 149 -3.65 1.85 -27.31
CA TYR A 149 -4.51 1.82 -26.13
C TYR A 149 -5.96 2.12 -26.50
N GLU A 150 -6.88 1.37 -25.95
CA GLU A 150 -8.29 1.74 -25.90
C GLU A 150 -8.48 2.80 -24.83
N VAL A 151 -8.93 4.00 -25.23
CA VAL A 151 -9.13 5.13 -24.32
C VAL A 151 -10.61 5.29 -24.06
N ILE A 152 -11.06 4.79 -22.92
CA ILE A 152 -12.44 4.89 -22.44
C ILE A 152 -12.56 6.12 -21.56
N VAL A 153 -13.50 7.00 -21.86
CA VAL A 153 -13.73 8.25 -21.11
C VAL A 153 -15.10 8.19 -20.45
N PHE A 154 -15.10 8.24 -19.13
CA PHE A 154 -16.32 8.35 -18.34
C PHE A 154 -16.49 9.78 -17.88
N ASP A 155 -17.35 10.55 -18.55
CA ASP A 155 -17.53 11.98 -18.32
C ASP A 155 -18.84 12.25 -17.55
N LEU A 156 -18.70 12.57 -16.26
CA LEU A 156 -19.84 12.90 -15.39
C LEU A 156 -20.36 14.34 -15.58
N ILE A 157 -19.59 15.20 -16.27
CA ILE A 157 -19.99 16.60 -16.52
C ILE A 157 -20.82 16.67 -17.80
N ASN A 158 -20.40 15.91 -18.83
CA ASN A 158 -21.10 15.84 -20.11
C ASN A 158 -21.43 14.37 -20.44
N PRO A 159 -22.52 13.82 -19.88
CA PRO A 159 -22.89 12.43 -20.09
C PRO A 159 -23.12 12.05 -21.57
N ALA A 160 -23.51 13.02 -22.40
CA ALA A 160 -23.73 12.79 -23.82
C ALA A 160 -22.43 12.46 -24.60
N ALA A 161 -21.28 12.87 -24.07
CA ALA A 161 -19.95 12.57 -24.62
C ALA A 161 -19.23 11.45 -23.87
N SER A 162 -19.88 10.83 -22.89
CA SER A 162 -19.34 9.78 -22.05
C SER A 162 -19.52 8.41 -22.70
N PHE A 163 -18.59 7.49 -22.44
CA PHE A 163 -18.87 6.07 -22.65
C PHE A 163 -19.93 5.59 -21.68
N CYS A 164 -20.80 4.74 -22.13
CA CYS A 164 -21.80 4.08 -21.31
C CYS A 164 -21.18 2.88 -20.59
N TYR A 165 -21.65 2.64 -19.38
CA TYR A 165 -21.26 1.49 -18.58
C TYR A 165 -22.52 0.74 -18.15
N ASN A 166 -22.61 -0.52 -18.55
CA ASN A 166 -23.68 -1.41 -18.08
C ASN A 166 -23.08 -2.45 -17.11
N PRO A 167 -23.34 -2.34 -15.80
CA PRO A 167 -22.79 -3.27 -14.83
C PRO A 167 -23.33 -4.70 -14.95
N PHE A 168 -24.50 -4.92 -15.55
CA PHE A 168 -25.04 -6.26 -15.76
C PHE A 168 -24.13 -7.15 -16.62
N VAL A 169 -23.33 -6.58 -17.51
CA VAL A 169 -22.38 -7.34 -18.33
C VAL A 169 -21.33 -8.07 -17.48
N TYR A 170 -21.09 -7.61 -16.26
CA TYR A 170 -20.11 -8.17 -15.33
C TYR A 170 -20.74 -8.99 -14.21
N VAL A 171 -22.06 -9.18 -14.25
CA VAL A 171 -22.80 -9.96 -13.25
C VAL A 171 -23.10 -11.33 -13.85
N HIS A 172 -22.59 -12.38 -13.21
CA HIS A 172 -22.70 -13.75 -13.70
C HIS A 172 -23.46 -14.68 -12.75
N ASP A 173 -23.65 -14.26 -11.51
CA ASP A 173 -24.39 -15.02 -10.50
C ASP A 173 -25.22 -14.12 -9.55
N ASP A 174 -26.12 -14.75 -8.79
CA ASP A 174 -27.01 -14.07 -7.85
C ASP A 174 -26.27 -13.31 -6.74
N ARG A 175 -25.07 -13.75 -6.39
CA ARG A 175 -24.26 -13.09 -5.34
C ARG A 175 -23.68 -11.78 -5.85
N GLU A 176 -23.30 -11.74 -7.11
CA GLU A 176 -22.77 -10.53 -7.75
C GLU A 176 -23.88 -9.48 -7.89
N VAL A 177 -25.15 -9.90 -8.11
CA VAL A 177 -26.32 -9.00 -8.04
C VAL A 177 -26.43 -8.35 -6.67
N LEU A 178 -26.34 -9.12 -5.60
CA LEU A 178 -26.39 -8.59 -4.23
C LEU A 178 -25.23 -7.61 -3.97
N THR A 179 -24.03 -7.95 -4.40
CA THR A 179 -22.86 -7.07 -4.27
C THR A 179 -23.05 -5.76 -5.03
N LEU A 180 -23.63 -5.82 -6.23
CA LEU A 180 -23.92 -4.63 -7.03
C LEU A 180 -24.95 -3.73 -6.34
N ILE A 181 -26.02 -4.31 -5.79
CA ILE A 181 -27.06 -3.57 -5.05
C ILE A 181 -26.48 -2.93 -3.78
N GLU A 182 -25.71 -3.68 -2.99
CA GLU A 182 -25.06 -3.16 -1.80
C GLU A 182 -24.14 -1.97 -2.14
N ASN A 183 -23.35 -2.09 -3.20
CA ASN A 183 -22.51 -1.00 -3.68
C ASN A 183 -23.33 0.21 -4.14
N LEU A 184 -24.44 -0.01 -4.83
CA LEU A 184 -25.34 1.06 -5.27
C LEU A 184 -25.90 1.82 -4.07
N ILE A 185 -26.50 1.12 -3.13
CA ILE A 185 -27.13 1.72 -1.92
C ILE A 185 -26.08 2.45 -1.09
N GLN A 186 -24.92 1.82 -0.81
CA GLN A 186 -23.88 2.44 0.01
C GLN A 186 -23.31 3.73 -0.59
N ASN A 187 -23.19 3.79 -1.93
CA ASN A 187 -22.60 4.94 -2.61
C ASN A 187 -23.62 6.03 -2.96
N THR A 188 -24.92 5.71 -3.00
CA THR A 188 -25.98 6.70 -3.30
C THR A 188 -26.64 7.26 -2.04
N THR A 189 -26.58 6.55 -0.92
CA THR A 189 -27.16 6.99 0.34
C THR A 189 -26.24 8.00 1.04
N PRO A 190 -26.66 9.27 1.22
CA PRO A 190 -25.84 10.26 1.90
C PRO A 190 -25.56 9.85 3.35
N SER A 191 -24.34 10.10 3.84
CA SER A 191 -23.90 9.71 5.19
C SER A 191 -24.77 10.25 6.34
N HIS A 192 -25.55 11.30 6.08
CA HIS A 192 -26.45 11.94 7.05
C HIS A 192 -27.91 11.50 6.92
N SER A 193 -28.28 10.71 5.91
CA SER A 193 -29.64 10.27 5.65
C SER A 193 -29.91 8.81 6.03
N LYS A 194 -29.05 8.20 6.88
CA LYS A 194 -29.36 6.87 7.39
C LYS A 194 -30.70 6.92 8.08
N SER A 195 -31.69 6.30 7.46
CA SER A 195 -33.01 6.09 8.03
C SER A 195 -32.83 5.46 9.41
N SER A 196 -33.55 5.97 10.39
CA SER A 196 -33.58 5.38 11.74
C SER A 196 -34.27 4.03 11.76
N ASP A 197 -34.97 3.67 10.68
CA ASP A 197 -35.70 2.42 10.54
C ASP A 197 -35.05 1.50 9.48
N PRO A 198 -34.44 0.39 9.90
CA PRO A 198 -33.84 -0.59 8.99
C PRO A 198 -34.83 -1.26 8.02
N PHE A 199 -36.12 -1.10 8.24
CA PHE A 199 -37.16 -1.70 7.41
C PHE A 199 -37.10 -1.16 5.97
N TRP A 200 -36.99 0.16 5.80
CA TRP A 200 -36.98 0.79 4.49
C TRP A 200 -35.76 0.40 3.65
N GLU A 201 -34.58 0.36 4.28
CA GLU A 201 -33.36 -0.05 3.61
C GLU A 201 -33.41 -1.52 3.14
N LYS A 202 -33.98 -2.39 3.98
CA LYS A 202 -34.17 -3.81 3.62
C LYS A 202 -35.20 -3.99 2.52
N SER A 203 -36.29 -3.21 2.54
CA SER A 203 -37.35 -3.29 1.54
C SER A 203 -36.86 -2.80 0.18
N GLU A 204 -36.11 -1.70 0.15
CA GLU A 204 -35.44 -1.20 -1.07
C GLU A 204 -34.48 -2.24 -1.65
N THR A 205 -33.63 -2.83 -0.80
CA THR A 205 -32.69 -3.88 -1.20
C THR A 205 -33.43 -5.10 -1.77
N ALA A 206 -34.51 -5.54 -1.11
CA ALA A 206 -35.29 -6.71 -1.55
C ALA A 206 -35.99 -6.46 -2.91
N LEU A 207 -36.55 -5.25 -3.09
CA LEU A 207 -37.18 -4.87 -4.37
C LEU A 207 -36.16 -4.86 -5.50
N LEU A 208 -35.05 -4.16 -5.32
CA LEU A 208 -33.97 -4.11 -6.33
C LEU A 208 -33.43 -5.51 -6.64
N GLN A 209 -33.28 -6.36 -5.62
CA GLN A 209 -32.85 -7.75 -5.80
C GLN A 209 -33.84 -8.54 -6.66
N ALA A 210 -35.13 -8.45 -6.38
CA ALA A 210 -36.14 -9.14 -7.15
C ALA A 210 -36.13 -8.71 -8.62
N LEU A 211 -36.11 -7.40 -8.90
CA LEU A 211 -36.10 -6.85 -10.25
C LEU A 211 -34.81 -7.22 -11.02
N MET A 212 -33.68 -7.10 -10.38
CA MET A 212 -32.39 -7.38 -11.04
C MET A 212 -32.17 -8.87 -11.29
N LEU A 213 -32.60 -9.75 -10.37
CA LEU A 213 -32.56 -11.19 -10.60
C LEU A 213 -33.53 -11.61 -11.68
N TYR A 214 -34.74 -11.01 -11.73
CA TYR A 214 -35.67 -11.26 -12.82
C TYR A 214 -35.05 -10.90 -14.17
N LEU A 215 -34.46 -9.72 -14.30
CA LEU A 215 -33.77 -9.31 -15.53
C LEU A 215 -32.60 -10.23 -15.88
N LEU A 216 -31.83 -10.68 -14.90
CA LEU A 216 -30.69 -11.55 -15.15
C LEU A 216 -31.10 -12.92 -15.69
N HIS A 217 -32.19 -13.50 -15.17
CA HIS A 217 -32.59 -14.86 -15.51
C HIS A 217 -33.61 -14.96 -16.62
N GLU A 218 -34.51 -13.98 -16.77
CA GLU A 218 -35.66 -14.07 -17.68
C GLU A 218 -35.57 -13.10 -18.85
N ALA A 219 -34.84 -11.98 -18.72
CA ALA A 219 -34.78 -10.98 -19.78
C ALA A 219 -33.64 -11.26 -20.77
N PRO A 220 -33.84 -10.90 -22.06
CA PRO A 220 -32.77 -10.96 -23.04
C PRO A 220 -31.62 -9.99 -22.67
N PRO A 221 -30.37 -10.25 -23.13
CA PRO A 221 -29.20 -9.45 -22.73
C PRO A 221 -29.33 -7.95 -23.05
N GLU A 222 -30.10 -7.56 -24.04
CA GLU A 222 -30.31 -6.15 -24.40
C GLU A 222 -31.13 -5.39 -23.36
N GLU A 223 -31.99 -6.10 -22.62
CA GLU A 223 -32.85 -5.55 -21.55
C GLU A 223 -32.20 -5.62 -20.17
N GLN A 224 -31.09 -6.36 -20.03
CA GLN A 224 -30.34 -6.45 -18.77
C GLN A 224 -29.55 -5.17 -18.51
N ASN A 225 -30.23 -4.13 -18.05
CA ASN A 225 -29.64 -2.81 -17.77
C ASN A 225 -30.46 -2.04 -16.73
N PHE A 226 -29.88 -0.97 -16.17
CA PHE A 226 -30.56 -0.14 -15.17
C PHE A 226 -31.73 0.67 -15.75
N SER A 227 -31.78 0.96 -17.04
CA SER A 227 -32.92 1.63 -17.63
C SER A 227 -34.15 0.77 -17.52
N MET A 228 -34.02 -0.55 -17.77
CA MET A 228 -35.11 -1.50 -17.63
C MET A 228 -35.55 -1.65 -16.16
N VAL A 229 -34.61 -1.67 -15.20
CA VAL A 229 -34.95 -1.65 -13.76
C VAL A 229 -35.82 -0.44 -13.43
N MET A 230 -35.46 0.74 -13.95
CA MET A 230 -36.23 1.97 -13.72
C MET A 230 -37.60 1.93 -14.40
N GLU A 231 -37.75 1.36 -15.59
CA GLU A 231 -39.02 1.14 -16.27
C GLU A 231 -39.91 0.19 -15.48
N MET A 232 -39.36 -0.90 -14.94
CA MET A 232 -40.09 -1.84 -14.10
C MET A 232 -40.58 -1.18 -12.80
N ILE A 233 -39.74 -0.37 -12.14
CA ILE A 233 -40.14 0.39 -10.95
C ILE A 233 -41.28 1.37 -11.29
N ALA A 234 -41.19 2.07 -12.43
CA ALA A 234 -42.24 2.97 -12.87
C ALA A 234 -43.55 2.25 -13.24
N ALA A 235 -43.44 1.03 -13.78
CA ALA A 235 -44.62 0.19 -14.10
C ALA A 235 -45.26 -0.43 -12.84
N ALA A 236 -44.53 -0.50 -11.72
CA ALA A 236 -45.01 -1.04 -10.46
C ALA A 236 -45.84 -0.02 -9.63
N GLU A 237 -46.40 1.01 -10.26
CA GLU A 237 -47.31 1.95 -9.59
C GLU A 237 -48.49 1.20 -8.94
N VAL A 238 -48.70 1.44 -7.65
CA VAL A 238 -49.83 0.87 -6.90
C VAL A 238 -50.96 1.89 -6.90
N HIS A 239 -52.11 1.52 -7.42
CA HIS A 239 -53.33 2.32 -7.34
C HIS A 239 -54.15 1.86 -6.13
N GLU A 240 -54.06 2.58 -5.02
CA GLU A 240 -54.79 2.25 -3.76
C GLU A 240 -56.29 2.33 -3.91
N ASP A 241 -56.81 3.06 -4.91
CA ASP A 241 -58.25 3.30 -5.13
C ASP A 241 -58.91 2.29 -6.07
N ASP A 242 -58.17 1.33 -6.64
CA ASP A 242 -58.72 0.35 -7.59
C ASP A 242 -58.38 -1.08 -7.17
N ASP A 243 -59.35 -1.73 -6.50
CA ASP A 243 -59.24 -3.12 -6.04
C ASP A 243 -59.03 -4.14 -7.18
N ASN A 244 -59.23 -3.76 -8.42
CA ASN A 244 -59.07 -4.62 -9.60
C ASN A 244 -57.80 -4.31 -10.42
N TYR A 245 -57.00 -3.33 -9.98
CA TYR A 245 -55.76 -3.04 -10.68
C TYR A 245 -54.79 -4.19 -10.56
N GLN A 246 -54.37 -4.73 -11.69
CA GLN A 246 -53.25 -5.67 -11.80
C GLN A 246 -52.03 -4.94 -12.34
N SER A 247 -50.95 -4.91 -11.53
CA SER A 247 -49.71 -4.41 -11.97
C SER A 247 -49.24 -5.14 -13.25
N PRO A 248 -48.67 -4.47 -14.23
CA PRO A 248 -48.08 -5.11 -15.40
C PRO A 248 -46.82 -5.94 -15.10
N LEU A 249 -46.37 -5.92 -13.83
CA LEU A 249 -45.25 -6.72 -13.32
C LEU A 249 -45.72 -8.04 -12.72
#